data_0696368e7742f92b2899c32b8d226de9
#
_entry.id   0696368e7742f92b2899c32b8d226de9
#
_cell.length_a   1.000
_cell.length_b   1.000
_cell.length_c   1.000
_cell.angle_alpha   90.00
_cell.angle_beta   90.00
_cell.angle_gamma   90.00
#
_symmetry.space_group_name_H-M   'P 1'
#
loop_
_entity.id
_entity.type
_entity.pdbx_description
1 polymer ?
#
loop_
_entity_poly.entity_id
_entity_poly.type
_entity_poly.pdbx_seq_one_letter_code
_entity_poly.pdbx_strand_id
1 'polypeptide(L)'
;TISNALNHKKGVNQKTAERIFQVAKEIGYISENKITKIKLVIYKRNGLIIDDSPFFPILLKGVENECRASGYEMVICNVDRNDPDYEEQVKLILNDTSSAILLLGTEMMDEDFPLYMSGNCPMVLLDCWSSNYSVNAVLINNADSAVTAVQYLINKGHREIGYLRGRFRIKAFTSRCAGYSRAL
;
A
#
# COMPACT_ATOMS: atom_id res chain seq x y z
N THR A 1 1.65 26.54 21.67
CA THR A 1 0.24 27.03 21.73
C THR A 1 -0.63 26.26 20.73
N ILE A 2 -0.24 26.18 19.44
CA ILE A 2 -1.02 25.44 18.40
C ILE A 2 -1.15 23.97 18.79
N SER A 3 -0.03 23.29 19.10
CA SER A 3 -0.05 21.88 19.53
C SER A 3 -0.90 21.64 20.79
N ASN A 4 -0.91 22.59 21.73
CA ASN A 4 -1.74 22.48 22.94
C ASN A 4 -3.23 22.65 22.61
N ALA A 5 -3.59 23.54 21.69
CA ALA A 5 -4.95 23.69 21.22
C ALA A 5 -5.43 22.40 20.52
N LEU A 6 -4.66 21.90 19.57
CA LEU A 6 -5.01 20.72 18.79
C LEU A 6 -5.12 19.43 19.64
N ASN A 7 -4.38 19.35 20.75
CA ASN A 7 -4.42 18.22 21.68
C ASN A 7 -5.30 18.46 22.92
N HIS A 8 -6.17 19.46 22.91
CA HIS A 8 -7.09 19.82 24.01
C HIS A 8 -6.38 20.01 25.37
N LYS A 9 -5.10 20.42 25.37
CA LYS A 9 -4.34 20.65 26.60
C LYS A 9 -4.71 22.01 27.22
N LYS A 10 -4.69 22.06 28.58
CA LYS A 10 -4.94 23.30 29.30
C LYS A 10 -3.93 24.40 28.93
N GLY A 11 -4.37 25.68 28.98
CA GLY A 11 -3.51 26.85 28.76
C GLY A 11 -3.69 27.55 27.38
N VAL A 12 -4.72 27.22 26.65
CA VAL A 12 -5.14 27.95 25.44
C VAL A 12 -6.53 28.54 25.66
N ASN A 13 -6.70 29.84 25.35
CA ASN A 13 -8.00 30.49 25.42
C ASN A 13 -8.97 29.84 24.41
N GLN A 14 -10.23 29.65 24.82
CA GLN A 14 -11.23 28.94 24.03
C GLN A 14 -11.41 29.53 22.62
N LYS A 15 -11.53 30.88 22.50
CA LYS A 15 -11.63 31.55 21.20
C LYS A 15 -10.41 31.32 20.30
N THR A 16 -9.21 31.27 20.90
CA THR A 16 -7.98 31.01 20.19
C THR A 16 -7.92 29.55 19.74
N ALA A 17 -8.36 28.61 20.59
CA ALA A 17 -8.44 27.20 20.24
C ALA A 17 -9.41 26.96 19.07
N GLU A 18 -10.62 27.51 19.13
CA GLU A 18 -11.64 27.45 18.08
C GLU A 18 -11.11 27.98 16.74
N ARG A 19 -10.40 29.13 16.76
CA ARG A 19 -9.80 29.69 15.54
C ARG A 19 -8.69 28.81 14.98
N ILE A 20 -7.86 28.21 15.83
CA ILE A 20 -6.82 27.26 15.43
C ILE A 20 -7.45 26.01 14.79
N PHE A 21 -8.52 25.48 15.37
CA PHE A 21 -9.26 24.35 14.80
C PHE A 21 -9.87 24.70 13.45
N GLN A 22 -10.47 25.87 13.32
CA GLN A 22 -11.08 26.30 12.07
C GLN A 22 -10.04 26.45 10.95
N VAL A 23 -8.93 27.14 11.19
CA VAL A 23 -7.83 27.26 10.23
C VAL A 23 -7.22 25.92 9.90
N ALA A 24 -6.99 25.06 10.89
CA ALA A 24 -6.43 23.73 10.67
C ALA A 24 -7.35 22.85 9.81
N LYS A 25 -8.67 23.02 9.92
CA LYS A 25 -9.68 22.40 9.06
C LYS A 25 -9.65 22.96 7.63
N GLU A 26 -9.62 24.29 7.49
CA GLU A 26 -9.57 24.98 6.19
C GLU A 26 -8.32 24.61 5.36
N ILE A 27 -7.17 24.41 6.02
CA ILE A 27 -5.92 24.00 5.37
C ILE A 27 -5.77 22.47 5.28
N GLY A 28 -6.79 21.68 5.67
CA GLY A 28 -6.77 20.22 5.64
C GLY A 28 -5.83 19.54 6.65
N TYR A 29 -5.33 20.29 7.65
CA TYR A 29 -4.48 19.75 8.71
C TYR A 29 -5.26 18.89 9.74
N ILE A 30 -6.54 19.19 9.92
CA ILE A 30 -7.48 18.39 10.70
C ILE A 30 -8.58 17.93 9.74
N SER A 31 -8.68 16.63 9.54
CA SER A 31 -9.86 16.02 8.93
C SER A 31 -11.01 15.99 9.93
N GLU A 32 -12.23 16.30 9.51
CA GLU A 32 -13.43 16.09 10.35
C GLU A 32 -13.63 14.63 10.72
N ASN A 33 -13.10 13.73 9.92
CA ASN A 33 -13.20 12.30 10.11
C ASN A 33 -11.90 11.76 10.72
N LYS A 34 -11.97 11.43 12.02
CA LYS A 34 -10.88 10.69 12.66
C LYS A 34 -10.79 9.31 11.99
N ILE A 35 -9.64 9.01 11.39
CA ILE A 35 -9.35 7.66 10.90
C ILE A 35 -9.37 6.71 12.10
N THR A 36 -10.26 5.75 12.07
CA THR A 36 -10.40 4.71 13.10
C THR A 36 -10.16 3.31 12.57
N LYS A 37 -10.17 3.17 11.24
CA LYS A 37 -10.04 1.88 10.55
C LYS A 37 -8.92 1.92 9.52
N ILE A 38 -8.24 0.81 9.39
CA ILE A 38 -7.32 0.54 8.28
C ILE A 38 -7.93 -0.57 7.43
N LYS A 39 -8.30 -0.24 6.20
CA LYS A 39 -8.76 -1.22 5.21
C LYS A 39 -7.54 -1.78 4.48
N LEU A 40 -7.25 -3.06 4.69
CA LEU A 40 -6.32 -3.79 3.84
C LEU A 40 -7.07 -4.30 2.63
N VAL A 41 -6.91 -3.61 1.51
CA VAL A 41 -7.52 -3.98 0.24
C VAL A 41 -6.58 -4.92 -0.50
N ILE A 42 -7.02 -6.15 -0.73
CA ILE A 42 -6.26 -7.17 -1.45
C ILE A 42 -6.81 -7.24 -2.87
N TYR A 43 -6.04 -6.68 -3.81
CA TYR A 43 -6.39 -6.72 -5.23
C TYR A 43 -5.99 -8.05 -5.85
N LYS A 44 -6.92 -8.70 -6.53
CA LYS A 44 -6.71 -9.91 -7.32
C LYS A 44 -7.04 -9.67 -8.79
N ARG A 45 -6.17 -10.16 -9.68
CA ARG A 45 -6.41 -10.24 -11.12
C ARG A 45 -6.56 -11.68 -11.57
N ASN A 46 -5.74 -12.58 -11.03
CA ASN A 46 -5.84 -14.02 -11.26
C ASN A 46 -5.75 -14.85 -9.94
N GLY A 47 -5.37 -14.23 -8.84
CA GLY A 47 -5.32 -14.82 -7.50
C GLY A 47 -4.17 -15.81 -7.25
N LEU A 48 -3.53 -16.30 -8.30
CA LEU A 48 -2.57 -17.42 -8.22
C LEU A 48 -1.28 -17.09 -7.46
N ILE A 49 -0.97 -15.81 -7.27
CA ILE A 49 0.24 -15.39 -6.56
C ILE A 49 -0.06 -15.21 -5.06
N ILE A 50 -1.22 -14.66 -4.76
CA ILE A 50 -1.60 -14.30 -3.39
C ILE A 50 -1.98 -15.56 -2.60
N ASP A 51 -2.72 -16.46 -3.20
CA ASP A 51 -3.29 -17.61 -2.50
C ASP A 51 -2.24 -18.70 -2.16
N ASP A 52 -1.18 -18.85 -2.96
CA ASP A 52 -0.18 -19.91 -2.82
C ASP A 52 1.14 -19.47 -2.14
N SER A 53 1.28 -18.20 -1.78
CA SER A 53 2.55 -17.68 -1.23
C SER A 53 2.53 -17.57 0.29
N PRO A 54 3.53 -18.09 1.03
CA PRO A 54 3.65 -17.92 2.48
C PRO A 54 3.95 -16.48 2.89
N PHE A 55 4.31 -15.60 1.96
CA PHE A 55 4.60 -14.19 2.21
C PHE A 55 3.37 -13.43 2.72
N PHE A 56 2.21 -13.65 2.10
CA PHE A 56 1.02 -12.86 2.40
C PHE A 56 0.44 -13.10 3.81
N PRO A 57 0.36 -14.32 4.35
CA PRO A 57 -0.03 -14.52 5.75
C PRO A 57 0.88 -13.81 6.76
N ILE A 58 2.19 -13.74 6.48
CA ILE A 58 3.15 -13.04 7.34
C ILE A 58 2.93 -11.52 7.25
N LEU A 59 2.72 -10.99 6.05
CA LEU A 59 2.38 -9.59 5.83
C LEU A 59 1.08 -9.20 6.56
N LEU A 60 0.02 -9.98 6.40
CA LEU A 60 -1.27 -9.79 7.07
C LEU A 60 -1.12 -9.71 8.57
N LYS A 61 -0.39 -10.67 9.16
CA LYS A 61 -0.11 -10.70 10.60
C LYS A 61 0.65 -9.46 11.07
N GLY A 62 1.62 -8.99 10.27
CA GLY A 62 2.36 -7.77 10.57
C GLY A 62 1.45 -6.54 10.60
N VAL A 63 0.58 -6.38 9.60
CA VAL A 63 -0.39 -5.28 9.53
C VAL A 63 -1.39 -5.34 10.69
N GLU A 64 -1.92 -6.53 10.99
CA GLU A 64 -2.85 -6.73 12.11
C GLU A 64 -2.24 -6.33 13.45
N ASN A 65 -1.01 -6.77 13.73
CA ASN A 65 -0.31 -6.47 14.96
C ASN A 65 -0.10 -4.96 15.13
N GLU A 66 0.31 -4.26 14.06
CA GLU A 66 0.53 -2.81 14.10
C GLU A 66 -0.80 -2.04 14.25
N CYS A 67 -1.85 -2.43 13.54
CA CYS A 67 -3.17 -1.84 13.71
C CYS A 67 -3.65 -1.95 15.16
N ARG A 68 -3.50 -3.13 15.77
CA ARG A 68 -3.86 -3.39 17.17
C ARG A 68 -3.04 -2.53 18.14
N ALA A 69 -1.72 -2.46 17.93
CA ALA A 69 -0.82 -1.67 18.78
C ALA A 69 -1.12 -0.17 18.70
N SER A 70 -1.52 0.31 17.52
CA SER A 70 -1.83 1.71 17.24
C SER A 70 -3.31 2.07 17.49
N GLY A 71 -4.14 1.13 17.91
CA GLY A 71 -5.55 1.37 18.25
C GLY A 71 -6.48 1.53 17.05
N TYR A 72 -6.10 0.98 15.87
CA TYR A 72 -6.94 0.94 14.68
C TYR A 72 -7.67 -0.41 14.55
N GLU A 73 -8.90 -0.36 14.04
CA GLU A 73 -9.61 -1.54 13.57
C GLU A 73 -9.07 -1.93 12.18
N MET A 74 -8.66 -3.19 12.00
CA MET A 74 -8.27 -3.70 10.69
C MET A 74 -9.46 -4.34 9.99
N VAL A 75 -9.73 -3.96 8.74
CA VAL A 75 -10.76 -4.54 7.88
C VAL A 75 -10.10 -5.07 6.61
N ILE A 76 -10.31 -6.35 6.30
CA ILE A 76 -9.81 -6.95 5.07
C ILE A 76 -10.88 -6.85 3.98
N CYS A 77 -10.53 -6.28 2.84
CA CYS A 77 -11.38 -6.17 1.66
C CYS A 77 -10.72 -6.93 0.50
N ASN A 78 -11.28 -8.06 0.10
CA ASN A 78 -10.84 -8.75 -1.12
C ASN A 78 -11.58 -8.16 -2.31
N VAL A 79 -10.84 -7.83 -3.37
CA VAL A 79 -11.37 -7.23 -4.60
C VAL A 79 -10.82 -7.99 -5.79
N ASP A 80 -11.69 -8.65 -6.54
CA ASP A 80 -11.32 -9.36 -7.78
C ASP A 80 -11.70 -8.51 -8.99
N ARG A 81 -10.71 -8.24 -9.85
CA ARG A 81 -10.93 -7.46 -11.08
C ARG A 81 -11.95 -8.09 -12.02
N ASN A 82 -12.15 -9.38 -11.94
CA ASN A 82 -13.06 -10.11 -12.82
C ASN A 82 -14.50 -10.14 -12.30
N ASP A 83 -14.75 -9.64 -11.09
CA ASP A 83 -16.10 -9.57 -10.53
C ASP A 83 -16.96 -8.56 -11.32
N PRO A 84 -18.22 -8.87 -11.62
CA PRO A 84 -19.11 -7.97 -12.36
C PRO A 84 -19.33 -6.62 -11.66
N ASP A 85 -19.27 -6.58 -10.34
CA ASP A 85 -19.45 -5.41 -9.48
C ASP A 85 -18.13 -4.81 -8.96
N TYR A 86 -17.00 -5.21 -9.53
CA TYR A 86 -15.65 -4.76 -9.14
C TYR A 86 -15.54 -3.25 -8.94
N GLU A 87 -15.98 -2.45 -9.92
CA GLU A 87 -15.87 -0.99 -9.84
C GLU A 87 -16.74 -0.40 -8.72
N GLU A 88 -17.93 -0.98 -8.49
CA GLU A 88 -18.82 -0.54 -7.44
C GLU A 88 -18.22 -0.85 -6.07
N GLN A 89 -17.68 -2.04 -5.86
CA GLN A 89 -16.98 -2.44 -4.64
C GLN A 89 -15.82 -1.50 -4.34
N VAL A 90 -14.97 -1.19 -5.32
CA VAL A 90 -13.85 -0.25 -5.15
C VAL A 90 -14.35 1.14 -4.77
N LYS A 91 -15.36 1.67 -5.44
CA LYS A 91 -15.96 2.98 -5.13
C LYS A 91 -16.52 3.03 -3.71
N LEU A 92 -17.17 1.98 -3.24
CA LEU A 92 -17.67 1.89 -1.86
C LEU A 92 -16.51 1.90 -0.83
N ILE A 93 -15.41 1.20 -1.13
CA ILE A 93 -14.22 1.19 -0.27
C ILE A 93 -13.59 2.59 -0.18
N LEU A 94 -13.47 3.28 -1.33
CA LEU A 94 -12.82 4.59 -1.45
C LEU A 94 -13.64 5.74 -0.85
N ASN A 95 -14.96 5.59 -0.74
CA ASN A 95 -15.86 6.61 -0.20
C ASN A 95 -15.96 6.61 1.33
N ASP A 96 -15.33 5.67 2.02
CA ASP A 96 -15.36 5.61 3.48
C ASP A 96 -14.32 6.56 4.08
N THR A 97 -14.77 7.73 4.47
CA THR A 97 -13.93 8.81 5.03
C THR A 97 -13.40 8.54 6.44
N SER A 98 -13.88 7.49 7.12
CA SER A 98 -13.40 7.07 8.45
C SER A 98 -12.23 6.08 8.39
N SER A 99 -11.82 5.68 7.18
CA SER A 99 -10.78 4.68 6.94
C SER A 99 -9.58 5.27 6.20
N ALA A 100 -8.42 4.65 6.40
CA ALA A 100 -7.29 4.74 5.48
C ALA A 100 -7.06 3.37 4.81
N ILE A 101 -6.44 3.39 3.64
CA ILE A 101 -6.30 2.20 2.80
C ILE A 101 -4.83 1.78 2.73
N LEU A 102 -4.57 0.50 2.98
CA LEU A 102 -3.37 -0.20 2.54
C LEU A 102 -3.78 -1.06 1.34
N LEU A 103 -3.34 -0.68 0.13
CA LEU A 103 -3.67 -1.38 -1.10
C LEU A 103 -2.57 -2.37 -1.46
N LEU A 104 -2.81 -3.66 -1.20
CA LEU A 104 -1.94 -4.75 -1.63
C LEU A 104 -2.22 -5.06 -3.11
N GLY A 105 -1.34 -4.54 -3.97
CA GLY A 105 -1.53 -4.55 -5.41
C GLY A 105 -0.46 -5.34 -6.19
N THR A 106 0.04 -6.46 -5.64
CA THR A 106 1.07 -7.29 -6.28
C THR A 106 0.74 -7.63 -7.75
N GLU A 107 -0.54 -7.85 -8.06
CA GLU A 107 -1.01 -8.18 -9.41
C GLU A 107 -1.46 -6.95 -10.22
N MET A 108 -1.39 -5.73 -9.65
CA MET A 108 -1.81 -4.51 -10.35
C MET A 108 -0.86 -4.10 -11.46
N MET A 109 -1.45 -3.64 -12.55
CA MET A 109 -0.76 -3.01 -13.67
C MET A 109 -1.18 -1.53 -13.77
N ASP A 110 -0.51 -0.73 -14.61
CA ASP A 110 -0.77 0.72 -14.65
C ASP A 110 -2.21 1.07 -15.04
N GLU A 111 -2.87 0.22 -15.82
CA GLU A 111 -4.28 0.39 -16.20
C GLU A 111 -5.29 0.22 -15.05
N ASP A 112 -4.88 -0.34 -13.90
CA ASP A 112 -5.78 -0.55 -12.76
C ASP A 112 -5.84 0.66 -11.83
N PHE A 113 -4.80 1.51 -11.82
CA PHE A 113 -4.67 2.62 -10.87
C PHE A 113 -5.72 3.73 -11.01
N PRO A 114 -6.20 4.12 -12.21
CA PRO A 114 -7.13 5.24 -12.34
C PRO A 114 -8.34 5.15 -11.43
N LEU A 115 -8.91 3.94 -11.26
CA LEU A 115 -10.07 3.74 -10.39
C LEU A 115 -9.75 4.03 -8.92
N TYR A 116 -8.60 3.56 -8.43
CA TYR A 116 -8.17 3.77 -7.04
C TYR A 116 -7.75 5.21 -6.76
N MET A 117 -7.23 5.91 -7.77
CA MET A 117 -6.80 7.31 -7.64
C MET A 117 -7.96 8.30 -7.72
N SER A 118 -9.17 7.85 -8.01
CA SER A 118 -10.37 8.70 -8.05
C SER A 118 -10.95 9.01 -6.66
N GLY A 119 -10.50 8.33 -5.61
CA GLY A 119 -11.01 8.51 -4.24
C GLY A 119 -10.22 9.53 -3.44
N ASN A 120 -10.82 9.99 -2.34
CA ASN A 120 -10.21 10.94 -1.39
C ASN A 120 -9.68 10.25 -0.11
N CYS A 121 -9.72 8.93 -0.05
CA CYS A 121 -9.28 8.17 1.10
C CYS A 121 -7.75 8.16 1.17
N PRO A 122 -7.12 8.44 2.33
CA PRO A 122 -5.67 8.29 2.48
C PRO A 122 -5.24 6.87 2.12
N MET A 123 -4.22 6.75 1.25
CA MET A 123 -3.80 5.45 0.73
C MET A 123 -2.29 5.29 0.73
N VAL A 124 -1.84 4.07 1.06
CA VAL A 124 -0.47 3.60 0.86
C VAL A 124 -0.52 2.31 0.06
N LEU A 125 0.32 2.22 -0.96
CA LEU A 125 0.47 1.04 -1.79
C LEU A 125 1.40 0.03 -1.10
N LEU A 126 1.06 -1.25 -1.16
CA LEU A 126 1.90 -2.35 -0.72
C LEU A 126 2.23 -3.25 -1.92
N ASP A 127 3.53 -3.50 -2.12
CA ASP A 127 4.07 -4.37 -3.17
C ASP A 127 3.58 -4.01 -4.59
N CYS A 128 3.22 -2.75 -4.81
CA CYS A 128 2.86 -2.22 -6.13
C CYS A 128 3.24 -0.74 -6.24
N TRP A 129 3.39 -0.27 -7.47
CA TRP A 129 3.67 1.14 -7.80
C TRP A 129 3.05 1.50 -9.13
N SER A 130 2.86 2.79 -9.37
CA SER A 130 2.42 3.32 -10.66
C SER A 130 3.51 4.20 -11.28
N SER A 131 3.65 4.13 -12.58
CA SER A 131 4.50 5.06 -13.34
C SER A 131 3.80 6.39 -13.61
N ASN A 132 2.47 6.44 -13.47
CA ASN A 132 1.64 7.58 -13.83
C ASN A 132 1.13 8.38 -12.62
N TYR A 133 1.21 7.82 -11.41
CA TYR A 133 0.69 8.42 -10.19
C TYR A 133 1.73 8.45 -9.09
N SER A 134 1.87 9.61 -8.43
CA SER A 134 2.72 9.76 -7.26
C SER A 134 1.94 9.40 -6.01
N VAL A 135 2.14 8.19 -5.50
CA VAL A 135 1.48 7.67 -4.30
C VAL A 135 2.54 7.06 -3.39
N ASN A 136 2.38 7.21 -2.08
CA ASN A 136 3.26 6.56 -1.12
C ASN A 136 3.18 5.05 -1.24
N ALA A 137 4.32 4.38 -1.28
CA ALA A 137 4.39 2.94 -1.43
C ALA A 137 5.43 2.29 -0.52
N VAL A 138 5.14 1.09 -0.06
CA VAL A 138 6.09 0.19 0.60
C VAL A 138 6.40 -0.95 -0.38
N LEU A 139 7.65 -1.04 -0.80
CA LEU A 139 8.10 -1.92 -1.87
C LEU A 139 9.25 -2.81 -1.43
N ILE A 140 9.33 -3.99 -2.03
CA ILE A 140 10.54 -4.80 -2.04
C ILE A 140 11.44 -4.31 -3.18
N ASN A 141 12.74 -4.15 -2.93
CA ASN A 141 13.71 -3.82 -3.97
C ASN A 141 14.00 -5.03 -4.87
N ASN A 142 13.05 -5.37 -5.72
CA ASN A 142 13.06 -6.58 -6.53
C ASN A 142 14.27 -6.68 -7.46
N ALA A 143 14.67 -5.56 -8.09
CA ALA A 143 15.78 -5.55 -9.05
C ALA A 143 17.14 -5.77 -8.35
N ASP A 144 17.43 -5.00 -7.30
CA ASP A 144 18.72 -5.09 -6.61
C ASP A 144 18.84 -6.37 -5.77
N SER A 145 17.72 -6.90 -5.25
CA SER A 145 17.71 -8.21 -4.61
C SER A 145 18.09 -9.33 -5.58
N ALA A 146 17.60 -9.25 -6.82
CA ALA A 146 17.97 -10.20 -7.87
C ALA A 146 19.46 -10.06 -8.26
N VAL A 147 19.98 -8.82 -8.40
CA VAL A 147 21.43 -8.58 -8.59
C VAL A 147 22.24 -9.21 -7.48
N THR A 148 21.88 -8.97 -6.22
CA THR A 148 22.60 -9.51 -5.06
C THR A 148 22.63 -11.04 -5.08
N ALA A 149 21.52 -11.68 -5.39
CA ALA A 149 21.44 -13.14 -5.48
C ALA A 149 22.33 -13.71 -6.58
N VAL A 150 22.32 -13.10 -7.77
CA VAL A 150 23.17 -13.54 -8.90
C VAL A 150 24.64 -13.29 -8.61
N GLN A 151 25.00 -12.13 -8.08
CA GLN A 151 26.38 -11.82 -7.68
C GLN A 151 26.91 -12.80 -6.62
N TYR A 152 26.06 -13.22 -5.69
CA TYR A 152 26.42 -14.24 -4.72
C TYR A 152 26.82 -15.56 -5.41
N LEU A 153 26.04 -16.01 -6.40
CA LEU A 153 26.36 -17.22 -7.17
C LEU A 153 27.67 -17.06 -7.98
N ILE A 154 27.85 -15.92 -8.64
CA ILE A 154 29.08 -15.61 -9.37
C ILE A 154 30.30 -15.65 -8.45
N ASN A 155 30.20 -15.04 -7.26
CA ASN A 155 31.27 -15.03 -6.26
C ASN A 155 31.58 -16.43 -5.68
N LYS A 156 30.62 -17.36 -5.74
CA LYS A 156 30.81 -18.78 -5.42
C LYS A 156 31.41 -19.59 -6.57
N GLY A 157 31.70 -18.97 -7.70
CA GLY A 157 32.36 -19.58 -8.85
C GLY A 157 31.41 -20.16 -9.90
N HIS A 158 30.09 -20.01 -9.74
CA HIS A 158 29.12 -20.42 -10.76
C HIS A 158 29.25 -19.54 -12.01
N ARG A 159 29.21 -20.16 -13.21
CA ARG A 159 29.33 -19.49 -14.51
C ARG A 159 28.09 -19.71 -15.38
N GLU A 160 27.38 -20.78 -15.16
CA GLU A 160 26.15 -21.13 -15.86
C GLU A 160 24.97 -20.97 -14.87
N ILE A 161 24.33 -19.81 -14.93
CA ILE A 161 23.28 -19.41 -14.00
C ILE A 161 21.98 -19.24 -14.78
N GLY A 162 21.01 -20.13 -14.53
CA GLY A 162 19.68 -20.06 -15.12
C GLY A 162 18.71 -19.21 -14.30
N TYR A 163 17.73 -18.58 -14.95
CA TYR A 163 16.67 -17.82 -14.31
C TYR A 163 15.29 -18.39 -14.66
N LEU A 164 14.56 -18.85 -13.64
CA LEU A 164 13.18 -19.27 -13.77
C LEU A 164 12.26 -18.13 -13.31
N ARG A 165 11.40 -17.65 -14.20
CA ARG A 165 10.41 -16.63 -13.86
C ARG A 165 9.00 -17.20 -13.86
N GLY A 166 8.11 -16.59 -13.09
CA GLY A 166 6.70 -16.88 -13.14
C GLY A 166 6.09 -16.57 -14.53
N ARG A 167 5.10 -17.37 -14.91
CA ARG A 167 4.37 -17.21 -16.18
C ARG A 167 3.46 -15.96 -16.20
N PHE A 168 3.04 -15.51 -15.03
CA PHE A 168 2.13 -14.38 -14.89
C PHE A 168 2.85 -13.05 -15.12
N ARG A 169 2.10 -12.09 -15.64
CA ARG A 169 2.61 -10.73 -15.83
C ARG A 169 2.39 -9.90 -14.58
N ILE A 170 3.43 -9.75 -13.77
CA ILE A 170 3.48 -8.79 -12.64
C ILE A 170 4.76 -7.96 -12.72
N LYS A 171 4.69 -6.74 -12.22
CA LYS A 171 5.82 -5.79 -12.24
C LYS A 171 7.05 -6.32 -11.51
N ALA A 172 6.86 -7.01 -10.38
CA ALA A 172 7.94 -7.60 -9.59
C ALA A 172 8.76 -8.62 -10.40
N PHE A 173 8.12 -9.48 -11.21
CA PHE A 173 8.85 -10.45 -12.04
C PHE A 173 9.68 -9.77 -13.13
N THR A 174 9.16 -8.72 -13.75
CA THR A 174 9.91 -7.93 -14.73
C THR A 174 11.13 -7.27 -14.08
N SER A 175 10.98 -6.70 -12.88
CA SER A 175 12.07 -6.06 -12.14
C SER A 175 13.15 -7.07 -11.74
N ARG A 176 12.77 -8.26 -11.25
CA ARG A 176 13.73 -9.34 -10.92
C ARG A 176 14.47 -9.84 -12.15
N CYS A 177 13.79 -10.00 -13.28
CA CYS A 177 14.40 -10.38 -14.55
C CYS A 177 15.44 -9.35 -15.01
N ALA A 178 15.11 -8.05 -14.93
CA ALA A 178 16.04 -6.97 -15.22
C ALA A 178 17.27 -7.00 -14.29
N GLY A 179 17.07 -7.25 -12.99
CA GLY A 179 18.15 -7.42 -12.01
C GLY A 179 19.05 -8.61 -12.33
N TYR A 180 18.48 -9.74 -12.70
CA TYR A 180 19.26 -10.90 -13.16
C TYR A 180 20.14 -10.58 -14.37
N SER A 181 19.56 -9.98 -15.42
CA SER A 181 20.32 -9.60 -16.63
C SER A 181 21.40 -8.53 -16.36
N ARG A 182 21.18 -7.63 -15.39
CA ARG A 182 22.17 -6.61 -15.01
C ARG A 182 23.37 -7.18 -14.27
N ALA A 183 23.18 -8.31 -13.59
CA ALA A 183 24.23 -8.94 -12.78
C ALA A 183 25.18 -9.84 -13.59
N LEU A 184 24.73 -10.35 -14.75
CA LEU A 184 25.52 -11.15 -15.70
C LEU A 184 26.34 -10.25 -16.63
#